data_8b5fb6a46205585b83d7ed4e2aae7df7
#
_entry.id   8b5fb6a46205585b83d7ed4e2aae7df7
#
_cell.length_a   1.000
_cell.length_b   1.000
_cell.length_c   1.000
_cell.angle_alpha   90.00
_cell.angle_beta   90.00
_cell.angle_gamma   90.00
#
_symmetry.space_group_name_H-M   'P 1'
#
loop_
_entity.id
_entity.type
_entity.pdbx_description
1 polymer ?
#
loop_
_entity_poly.entity_id
_entity_poly.type
_entity_poly.pdbx_seq_one_letter_code
_entity_poly.pdbx_strand_id
1 'polypeptide(L)'
;KINPALVSYNVEMTEVTGGTFWKAYTPEQIAGTEQVPPPDFSKGGNPLAAMHQWYDPIDTTNPRLIKLAKELGRCWVRVSGTWATKTYYDFANEYPAGSAPEGYQNVLKKEQWINLLNFVKSVNGRLKISVANCDGLHTHDEPWNPSQAKLIFDLSKEQGVPIEAVEFVNEPNMLQNTGFPKDYTAADFRRDQDIFHKWVRDNYPECIIVGPSDTDPMAMQVDPDGNPYNAGNEGGAGIADALPYCSTADLLDGCTEKLDVFSYHYYNGVSERMAAMMPSAFTPAEGALSEEYLGMAGFCARCFALYRDKYCPGGEMWVTESGDAGAGGHTWASTYLEVPRTLNEIGDFATATNGVIFHNTLASSDYGWLKHGTFVPRPSYFAVLLWKKLMGDTVYASGEPIREGAHVFAHSRKDGKDGVAYLVINNSWTEPTTVELPKEAVRYTLNGNGNMRSPVMYLNGKALTLGENDELPAMDGETVEAGTIEVAPGECVFFVL
;
A
#
# COMPACT_ATOMS: atom_id res chain seq x y z
N LYS A 1 -17.10 13.38 -3.17
CA LYS A 1 -15.82 13.91 -2.64
C LYS A 1 -14.93 12.79 -2.18
N ILE A 2 -13.63 12.89 -2.42
CA ILE A 2 -12.64 11.94 -1.94
C ILE A 2 -12.31 12.20 -0.46
N ASN A 3 -11.80 11.14 0.20
CA ASN A 3 -11.23 11.27 1.53
C ASN A 3 -9.96 12.16 1.46
N PRO A 4 -9.79 13.17 2.33
CA PRO A 4 -8.60 14.02 2.31
C PRO A 4 -7.27 13.26 2.47
N ALA A 5 -7.31 12.08 3.10
CA ALA A 5 -6.17 11.20 3.29
C ALA A 5 -6.16 10.02 2.31
N LEU A 6 -6.81 10.17 1.15
CA LEU A 6 -6.93 9.10 0.14
C LEU A 6 -5.62 8.36 -0.10
N VAL A 7 -4.52 9.09 -0.25
CA VAL A 7 -3.21 8.48 -0.41
C VAL A 7 -2.44 8.59 0.90
N SER A 8 -2.31 7.48 1.55
CA SER A 8 -1.62 7.31 2.83
C SER A 8 -0.54 6.23 2.68
N TYR A 9 0.08 5.79 3.78
CA TYR A 9 1.18 4.83 3.67
C TYR A 9 1.29 3.93 4.88
N ASN A 10 2.02 2.84 4.68
CA ASN A 10 2.37 1.86 5.69
C ASN A 10 3.80 2.06 6.19
N VAL A 11 3.97 1.74 7.46
CA VAL A 11 5.25 1.44 8.07
C VAL A 11 5.15 0.02 8.61
N GLU A 12 5.95 -0.91 8.07
CA GLU A 12 5.93 -2.29 8.54
C GLU A 12 6.39 -2.37 10.01
N MET A 13 5.82 -3.29 10.78
CA MET A 13 6.28 -3.51 12.16
C MET A 13 7.79 -3.77 12.20
N THR A 14 8.34 -4.50 11.23
CA THR A 14 9.78 -4.75 11.12
C THR A 14 10.60 -3.50 10.87
N GLU A 15 10.02 -2.45 10.32
CA GLU A 15 10.71 -1.16 10.21
C GLU A 15 10.88 -0.49 11.59
N VAL A 16 9.91 -0.68 12.47
CA VAL A 16 9.93 -0.13 13.82
C VAL A 16 10.87 -0.90 14.75
N THR A 17 10.79 -2.22 14.71
CA THR A 17 11.53 -3.11 15.60
C THR A 17 12.91 -3.50 15.07
N GLY A 18 13.16 -3.33 13.76
CA GLY A 18 14.16 -4.06 13.05
C GLY A 18 13.68 -5.48 12.76
N GLY A 19 14.24 -6.11 11.75
CA GLY A 19 13.86 -7.46 11.40
C GLY A 19 14.17 -7.81 9.96
N THR A 20 13.71 -8.98 9.57
CA THR A 20 13.90 -9.52 8.24
C THR A 20 12.85 -8.98 7.29
N PHE A 21 13.29 -8.50 6.14
CA PHE A 21 12.41 -8.04 5.06
C PHE A 21 13.05 -8.33 3.71
N TRP A 22 12.40 -7.91 2.62
CA TRP A 22 12.84 -8.23 1.27
C TRP A 22 14.21 -7.60 0.96
N LYS A 23 15.13 -8.41 0.42
CA LYS A 23 16.45 -7.96 0.02
C LYS A 23 16.35 -6.99 -1.15
N ALA A 24 17.04 -5.86 -1.06
CA ALA A 24 17.05 -4.85 -2.11
C ALA A 24 17.64 -5.38 -3.41
N TYR A 25 17.10 -4.93 -4.54
CA TYR A 25 17.68 -5.20 -5.85
C TYR A 25 18.99 -4.44 -6.04
N THR A 26 19.88 -5.00 -6.87
CA THR A 26 21.08 -4.32 -7.32
C THR A 26 20.73 -3.22 -8.34
N PRO A 27 21.62 -2.22 -8.54
CA PRO A 27 21.41 -1.24 -9.60
C PRO A 27 21.23 -1.85 -10.99
N GLU A 28 21.92 -2.94 -11.28
CA GLU A 28 21.83 -3.67 -12.56
C GLU A 28 20.48 -4.36 -12.72
N GLN A 29 19.94 -4.92 -11.63
CA GLN A 29 18.59 -5.51 -11.65
C GLN A 29 17.53 -4.42 -11.86
N ILE A 30 17.67 -3.28 -11.19
CA ILE A 30 16.77 -2.14 -11.38
C ILE A 30 16.83 -1.62 -12.82
N ALA A 31 18.03 -1.53 -13.39
CA ALA A 31 18.21 -1.11 -14.79
C ALA A 31 17.70 -2.14 -15.80
N GLY A 32 17.47 -3.38 -15.38
CA GLY A 32 17.03 -4.46 -16.26
C GLY A 32 18.16 -5.16 -17.03
N THR A 33 19.41 -4.91 -16.64
CA THR A 33 20.59 -5.51 -17.29
C THR A 33 21.04 -6.80 -16.61
N GLU A 34 20.53 -7.11 -15.45
CA GLU A 34 20.76 -8.35 -14.70
C GLU A 34 19.43 -8.91 -14.23
N GLN A 35 19.25 -10.22 -14.36
CA GLN A 35 18.05 -10.90 -13.90
C GLN A 35 18.14 -11.23 -12.41
N VAL A 36 16.98 -11.28 -11.74
CA VAL A 36 16.87 -11.77 -10.37
C VAL A 36 16.95 -13.29 -10.42
N PRO A 37 17.92 -13.92 -9.72
CA PRO A 37 18.02 -15.37 -9.73
C PRO A 37 16.83 -16.03 -9.06
N PRO A 38 16.34 -17.17 -9.59
CA PRO A 38 15.27 -17.91 -8.93
C PRO A 38 15.74 -18.49 -7.59
N PRO A 39 14.80 -18.81 -6.67
CA PRO A 39 15.15 -19.52 -5.45
C PRO A 39 15.82 -20.86 -5.74
N ASP A 40 16.84 -21.21 -4.96
CA ASP A 40 17.52 -22.48 -5.08
C ASP A 40 16.96 -23.48 -4.08
N PHE A 41 16.15 -24.42 -4.56
CA PHE A 41 15.56 -25.47 -3.75
C PHE A 41 16.51 -26.66 -3.50
N SER A 42 17.66 -26.72 -4.19
CA SER A 42 18.59 -27.86 -4.10
C SER A 42 19.43 -27.87 -2.82
N LYS A 43 19.56 -26.74 -2.14
CA LYS A 43 20.42 -26.57 -0.97
C LYS A 43 19.75 -26.94 0.35
N GLY A 44 18.48 -27.32 0.33
CA GLY A 44 17.70 -27.56 1.54
C GLY A 44 17.38 -26.27 2.31
N GLY A 45 16.61 -26.37 3.38
CA GLY A 45 16.17 -25.21 4.15
C GLY A 45 15.06 -24.41 3.47
N ASN A 46 14.86 -23.17 3.89
CA ASN A 46 13.89 -22.28 3.30
C ASN A 46 14.52 -21.51 2.12
N PRO A 47 14.16 -21.82 0.87
CA PRO A 47 14.74 -21.14 -0.29
C PRO A 47 14.40 -19.66 -0.35
N LEU A 48 13.32 -19.23 0.32
CA LEU A 48 12.93 -17.82 0.40
C LEU A 48 13.86 -17.01 1.30
N ALA A 49 14.63 -17.66 2.17
CA ALA A 49 15.57 -16.96 3.04
C ALA A 49 16.62 -16.14 2.28
N ALA A 50 17.01 -16.59 1.08
CA ALA A 50 17.95 -15.86 0.23
C ALA A 50 17.35 -14.55 -0.34
N MET A 51 16.04 -14.39 -0.30
CA MET A 51 15.33 -13.21 -0.79
C MET A 51 15.11 -12.15 0.29
N HIS A 52 15.53 -12.45 1.53
CA HIS A 52 15.38 -11.58 2.68
C HIS A 52 16.74 -11.15 3.20
N GLN A 53 16.77 -10.02 3.87
CA GLN A 53 17.92 -9.55 4.63
C GLN A 53 17.44 -8.93 5.94
N TRP A 54 18.35 -8.83 6.91
CA TRP A 54 18.09 -8.10 8.14
C TRP A 54 18.20 -6.59 7.90
N TYR A 55 17.26 -5.86 8.45
CA TYR A 55 17.28 -4.39 8.49
C TYR A 55 17.25 -3.93 9.94
N ASP A 56 18.10 -2.97 10.28
CA ASP A 56 18.01 -2.28 11.55
C ASP A 56 16.72 -1.45 11.62
N PRO A 57 16.25 -1.10 12.84
CA PRO A 57 15.10 -0.23 12.97
C PRO A 57 15.28 1.07 12.17
N ILE A 58 14.21 1.50 11.54
CA ILE A 58 14.20 2.77 10.80
C ILE A 58 14.45 3.94 11.75
N ASP A 59 15.28 4.89 11.33
CA ASP A 59 15.52 6.11 12.10
C ASP A 59 14.37 7.10 11.90
N THR A 60 13.37 7.04 12.76
CA THR A 60 12.19 7.91 12.72
C THR A 60 12.49 9.33 13.17
N THR A 61 13.70 9.60 13.65
CA THR A 61 14.17 10.95 14.01
C THR A 61 14.90 11.64 12.86
N ASN A 62 15.14 10.94 11.76
CA ASN A 62 15.88 11.48 10.63
C ASN A 62 15.14 12.68 10.02
N PRO A 63 15.81 13.85 9.91
CA PRO A 63 15.16 15.07 9.42
C PRO A 63 14.65 14.96 7.98
N ARG A 64 15.38 14.23 7.11
CA ARG A 64 14.93 14.02 5.72
C ARG A 64 13.64 13.21 5.68
N LEU A 65 13.59 12.11 6.43
CA LEU A 65 12.38 11.29 6.51
C LEU A 65 11.16 12.10 6.99
N ILE A 66 11.34 12.83 8.08
CA ILE A 66 10.27 13.67 8.66
C ILE A 66 9.83 14.73 7.65
N LYS A 67 10.76 15.43 7.02
CA LYS A 67 10.46 16.46 6.03
C LYS A 67 9.64 15.92 4.87
N LEU A 68 10.08 14.80 4.28
CA LEU A 68 9.43 14.22 3.12
C LEU A 68 8.06 13.63 3.45
N ALA A 69 7.92 12.99 4.61
CA ALA A 69 6.63 12.49 5.06
C ALA A 69 5.65 13.62 5.40
N LYS A 70 6.14 14.69 6.02
CA LYS A 70 5.33 15.88 6.34
C LYS A 70 4.79 16.56 5.08
N GLU A 71 5.59 16.62 4.02
CA GLU A 71 5.21 17.24 2.76
C GLU A 71 4.01 16.54 2.09
N LEU A 72 3.82 15.25 2.36
CA LEU A 72 2.66 14.50 1.89
C LEU A 72 1.32 14.94 2.52
N GLY A 73 1.38 15.79 3.52
CA GLY A 73 0.19 16.26 4.25
C GLY A 73 -0.24 15.30 5.36
N ARG A 74 -1.47 15.45 5.82
CA ARG A 74 -2.01 14.63 6.89
C ARG A 74 -2.46 13.28 6.35
N CYS A 75 -1.62 12.27 6.53
CA CYS A 75 -1.87 10.89 6.09
C CYS A 75 -2.24 9.98 7.26
N TRP A 76 -2.91 8.90 6.96
CA TRP A 76 -2.89 7.73 7.84
C TRP A 76 -1.50 7.09 7.79
N VAL A 77 -1.02 6.68 8.94
CA VAL A 77 0.20 5.88 9.10
C VAL A 77 -0.22 4.54 9.67
N ARG A 78 -0.19 3.50 8.86
CA ARG A 78 -0.54 2.14 9.29
C ARG A 78 0.71 1.39 9.68
N VAL A 79 0.78 0.95 10.93
CA VAL A 79 1.84 0.09 11.45
C VAL A 79 1.28 -1.30 11.62
N SER A 80 1.66 -2.21 10.75
CA SER A 80 1.12 -3.56 10.69
C SER A 80 2.08 -4.47 9.93
N GLY A 81 1.56 -5.43 9.18
CA GLY A 81 2.29 -6.43 8.42
C GLY A 81 2.26 -7.79 9.11
N THR A 82 2.78 -8.80 8.46
CA THR A 82 2.79 -10.17 8.97
C THR A 82 3.46 -10.29 10.33
N TRP A 83 4.53 -9.53 10.57
CA TRP A 83 5.27 -9.57 11.82
C TRP A 83 4.49 -8.96 12.99
N ALA A 84 3.58 -8.03 12.75
CA ALA A 84 2.76 -7.44 13.81
C ALA A 84 1.91 -8.48 14.54
N THR A 85 1.43 -9.50 13.83
CA THR A 85 0.60 -10.58 14.39
C THR A 85 1.34 -11.40 15.45
N LYS A 86 2.65 -11.46 15.40
CA LYS A 86 3.52 -12.26 16.28
C LYS A 86 4.52 -11.42 17.05
N THR A 87 4.21 -10.16 17.29
CA THR A 87 5.06 -9.21 18.04
C THR A 87 4.59 -9.10 19.50
N TYR A 88 5.53 -9.29 20.41
CA TYR A 88 5.34 -9.07 21.85
C TYR A 88 5.69 -7.62 22.20
N TYR A 89 4.80 -6.95 22.96
CA TYR A 89 5.04 -5.58 23.41
C TYR A 89 5.77 -5.62 24.75
N ASP A 90 7.09 -5.60 24.71
CA ASP A 90 7.96 -5.66 25.90
C ASP A 90 8.18 -4.25 26.47
N PHE A 91 7.09 -3.62 26.90
CA PHE A 91 7.14 -2.26 27.45
C PHE A 91 7.71 -2.21 28.87
N ALA A 92 7.77 -3.36 29.55
CA ALA A 92 8.41 -3.48 30.85
C ALA A 92 9.91 -3.83 30.79
N ASN A 93 10.44 -4.04 29.56
CA ASN A 93 11.83 -4.39 29.29
C ASN A 93 12.27 -5.66 30.04
N GLU A 94 11.48 -6.71 29.93
CA GLU A 94 11.74 -8.01 30.58
C GLU A 94 12.64 -8.95 29.78
N TYR A 95 12.77 -8.72 28.47
CA TYR A 95 13.50 -9.59 27.55
C TYR A 95 14.69 -8.86 26.91
N PRO A 96 15.83 -9.55 26.67
CA PRO A 96 16.94 -8.97 25.94
C PRO A 96 16.52 -8.58 24.50
N ALA A 97 17.21 -7.60 23.93
CA ALA A 97 17.00 -7.21 22.54
C ALA A 97 17.15 -8.42 21.60
N GLY A 98 16.21 -8.59 20.68
CA GLY A 98 16.20 -9.70 19.74
C GLY A 98 15.73 -11.04 20.33
N SER A 99 15.31 -11.07 21.59
CA SER A 99 14.76 -12.25 22.25
C SER A 99 13.26 -12.07 22.48
N ALA A 100 12.46 -12.99 21.95
CA ALA A 100 11.00 -12.98 22.16
C ALA A 100 10.61 -14.07 23.16
N PRO A 101 9.55 -13.86 23.96
CA PRO A 101 8.99 -14.94 24.78
C PRO A 101 8.43 -16.04 23.90
N GLU A 102 8.27 -17.22 24.49
CA GLU A 102 7.75 -18.39 23.79
C GLU A 102 6.42 -18.09 23.08
N GLY A 103 6.32 -18.51 21.83
CA GLY A 103 5.12 -18.29 21.01
C GLY A 103 5.05 -16.96 20.29
N TYR A 104 5.99 -16.06 20.56
CA TYR A 104 6.18 -14.81 19.80
C TYR A 104 7.45 -14.91 18.96
N GLN A 105 7.49 -14.16 17.86
CA GLN A 105 8.65 -14.17 16.96
C GLN A 105 9.30 -12.80 16.80
N ASN A 106 8.77 -11.77 17.44
CA ASN A 106 9.27 -10.42 17.38
C ASN A 106 8.98 -9.67 18.67
N VAL A 107 9.75 -8.63 18.95
CA VAL A 107 9.60 -7.81 20.16
C VAL A 107 9.60 -6.34 19.81
N LEU A 108 8.60 -5.63 20.33
CA LEU A 108 8.52 -4.18 20.25
C LEU A 108 8.84 -3.59 21.62
N LYS A 109 9.92 -2.82 21.71
CA LYS A 109 10.29 -2.12 22.94
C LYS A 109 9.51 -0.82 23.07
N LYS A 110 9.30 -0.40 24.32
CA LYS A 110 8.60 0.84 24.64
C LYS A 110 9.18 2.05 23.92
N GLU A 111 10.51 2.18 23.92
CA GLU A 111 11.21 3.30 23.28
C GLU A 111 11.01 3.31 21.77
N GLN A 112 11.02 2.14 21.14
CA GLN A 112 10.78 2.02 19.70
C GLN A 112 9.39 2.53 19.34
N TRP A 113 8.39 2.19 20.13
CA TRP A 113 7.04 2.66 19.92
C TRP A 113 6.88 4.16 20.17
N ILE A 114 7.48 4.67 21.24
CA ILE A 114 7.49 6.11 21.51
C ILE A 114 8.14 6.89 20.36
N ASN A 115 9.24 6.40 19.81
CA ASN A 115 9.91 7.01 18.65
C ASN A 115 8.99 7.06 17.43
N LEU A 116 8.25 5.98 17.18
CA LEU A 116 7.25 5.96 16.11
C LEU A 116 6.12 6.95 16.38
N LEU A 117 5.60 7.00 17.60
CA LEU A 117 4.56 7.96 17.96
C LEU A 117 5.02 9.41 17.76
N ASN A 118 6.25 9.71 18.12
CA ASN A 118 6.85 11.02 17.89
C ASN A 118 6.96 11.35 16.40
N PHE A 119 7.30 10.37 15.58
CA PHE A 119 7.27 10.50 14.13
C PHE A 119 5.87 10.84 13.62
N VAL A 120 4.86 10.07 14.02
CA VAL A 120 3.47 10.31 13.62
C VAL A 120 3.03 11.72 14.00
N LYS A 121 3.37 12.16 15.20
CA LYS A 121 3.09 13.53 15.66
C LYS A 121 3.81 14.58 14.80
N SER A 122 5.09 14.37 14.51
CA SER A 122 5.90 15.29 13.73
C SER A 122 5.39 15.52 12.30
N VAL A 123 4.77 14.49 11.72
CA VAL A 123 4.21 14.56 10.36
C VAL A 123 2.70 14.85 10.36
N ASN A 124 2.13 15.14 11.52
CA ASN A 124 0.69 15.35 11.69
C ASN A 124 -0.14 14.18 11.16
N GLY A 125 0.36 12.95 11.33
CA GLY A 125 -0.30 11.73 10.87
C GLY A 125 -1.41 11.26 11.78
N ARG A 126 -2.17 10.29 11.28
CA ARG A 126 -3.19 9.56 12.02
C ARG A 126 -2.76 8.11 12.15
N LEU A 127 -2.75 7.59 13.35
CA LEU A 127 -2.21 6.25 13.64
C LEU A 127 -3.27 5.16 13.45
N LYS A 128 -2.92 4.14 12.65
CA LYS A 128 -3.68 2.91 12.49
C LYS A 128 -2.75 1.72 12.74
N ILE A 129 -3.20 0.73 13.49
CA ILE A 129 -2.41 -0.48 13.79
C ILE A 129 -3.22 -1.76 13.57
N SER A 130 -2.52 -2.89 13.65
CA SER A 130 -3.08 -4.21 13.96
C SER A 130 -2.44 -4.74 15.24
N VAL A 131 -3.02 -5.77 15.84
CA VAL A 131 -2.56 -6.31 17.12
C VAL A 131 -2.06 -7.76 16.99
N ALA A 132 -1.42 -8.25 18.05
CA ALA A 132 -0.92 -9.61 18.09
C ALA A 132 -2.06 -10.64 18.22
N ASN A 133 -1.88 -11.77 17.53
CA ASN A 133 -2.74 -12.95 17.64
C ASN A 133 -1.92 -14.19 17.27
N CYS A 134 -1.20 -14.73 18.23
CA CYS A 134 -0.25 -15.83 18.01
C CYS A 134 -0.23 -16.79 19.21
N ASP A 135 0.52 -17.87 19.07
CA ASP A 135 0.62 -18.91 20.12
C ASP A 135 1.04 -18.36 21.50
N GLY A 136 1.88 -17.35 21.50
CA GLY A 136 2.32 -16.73 22.75
C GLY A 136 1.23 -15.99 23.50
N LEU A 137 0.15 -15.60 22.81
CA LEU A 137 -0.97 -14.88 23.41
C LEU A 137 -2.06 -15.86 23.88
N HIS A 138 -2.42 -16.82 23.06
CA HIS A 138 -3.45 -17.83 23.37
C HIS A 138 -3.37 -18.98 22.35
N THR A 139 -3.96 -20.13 22.70
CA THR A 139 -4.13 -21.25 21.78
C THR A 139 -5.39 -21.07 20.93
N HIS A 140 -5.54 -21.86 19.85
CA HIS A 140 -6.74 -21.76 19.02
C HIS A 140 -8.02 -22.15 19.75
N ASP A 141 -7.94 -22.96 20.81
CA ASP A 141 -9.08 -23.37 21.65
C ASP A 141 -9.51 -22.32 22.65
N GLU A 142 -8.67 -21.35 22.90
CA GLU A 142 -8.91 -20.30 23.88
C GLU A 142 -9.28 -18.99 23.18
N PRO A 143 -10.18 -18.19 23.76
CA PRO A 143 -10.49 -16.90 23.16
C PRO A 143 -9.28 -15.94 23.23
N TRP A 144 -9.18 -15.08 22.23
CA TRP A 144 -8.25 -13.97 22.24
C TRP A 144 -8.46 -13.11 23.50
N ASN A 145 -7.37 -12.57 24.05
CA ASN A 145 -7.45 -11.70 25.23
C ASN A 145 -6.73 -10.35 24.96
N PRO A 146 -7.12 -9.28 25.63
CA PRO A 146 -6.61 -7.94 25.35
C PRO A 146 -5.32 -7.57 26.08
N SER A 147 -4.65 -8.49 26.77
CA SER A 147 -3.51 -8.18 27.64
C SER A 147 -2.40 -7.39 26.94
N GLN A 148 -2.05 -7.78 25.72
CA GLN A 148 -1.04 -7.09 24.93
C GLN A 148 -1.61 -5.83 24.25
N ALA A 149 -2.77 -5.93 23.63
CA ALA A 149 -3.40 -4.81 22.94
C ALA A 149 -3.62 -3.61 23.87
N LYS A 150 -4.01 -3.85 25.11
CA LYS A 150 -4.18 -2.78 26.11
C LYS A 150 -2.90 -1.97 26.30
N LEU A 151 -1.74 -2.62 26.30
CA LEU A 151 -0.45 -1.94 26.49
C LEU A 151 -0.20 -0.90 25.40
N ILE A 152 -0.38 -1.28 24.15
CA ILE A 152 -0.08 -0.39 23.01
C ILE A 152 -1.13 0.71 22.87
N PHE A 153 -2.41 0.42 23.12
CA PHE A 153 -3.47 1.43 23.12
C PHE A 153 -3.24 2.47 24.21
N ASP A 154 -2.95 2.03 25.44
CA ASP A 154 -2.75 2.93 26.56
C ASP A 154 -1.49 3.78 26.41
N LEU A 155 -0.36 3.20 25.98
CA LEU A 155 0.87 3.95 25.77
C LEU A 155 0.68 5.01 24.66
N SER A 156 0.03 4.65 23.57
CA SER A 156 -0.23 5.58 22.48
C SER A 156 -1.08 6.77 22.96
N LYS A 157 -2.09 6.51 23.74
CA LYS A 157 -2.94 7.56 24.33
C LYS A 157 -2.16 8.45 25.30
N GLU A 158 -1.36 7.87 26.18
CA GLU A 158 -0.51 8.60 27.12
C GLU A 158 0.45 9.55 26.42
N GLN A 159 1.01 9.12 25.29
CA GLN A 159 1.94 9.92 24.50
C GLN A 159 1.25 10.97 23.62
N GLY A 160 -0.07 11.08 23.69
CA GLY A 160 -0.83 12.07 22.92
C GLY A 160 -1.02 11.71 21.45
N VAL A 161 -0.81 10.45 21.09
CA VAL A 161 -1.04 9.92 19.73
C VAL A 161 -1.95 8.67 19.85
N PRO A 162 -3.24 8.86 20.12
CA PRO A 162 -4.15 7.72 20.27
C PRO A 162 -4.24 6.95 18.96
N ILE A 163 -4.50 5.65 19.06
CA ILE A 163 -4.80 4.82 17.91
C ILE A 163 -6.18 5.22 17.40
N GLU A 164 -6.24 5.81 16.22
CA GLU A 164 -7.48 6.35 15.65
C GLU A 164 -8.22 5.34 14.78
N ALA A 165 -7.52 4.32 14.29
CA ALA A 165 -8.12 3.19 13.57
C ALA A 165 -7.36 1.91 13.89
N VAL A 166 -8.05 0.79 13.85
CA VAL A 166 -7.44 -0.51 14.14
C VAL A 166 -8.08 -1.59 13.28
N GLU A 167 -7.26 -2.51 12.78
CA GLU A 167 -7.69 -3.79 12.26
C GLU A 167 -7.27 -4.87 13.27
N PHE A 168 -8.01 -5.98 13.32
CA PHE A 168 -7.65 -7.03 14.27
C PHE A 168 -6.25 -7.57 13.94
N VAL A 169 -6.09 -8.14 12.75
CA VAL A 169 -4.81 -8.72 12.32
C VAL A 169 -4.58 -8.44 10.84
N ASN A 170 -3.34 -8.66 10.41
CA ASN A 170 -2.92 -8.54 9.02
C ASN A 170 -3.22 -9.82 8.24
N GLU A 171 -3.86 -9.71 7.08
CA GLU A 171 -4.10 -10.80 6.11
C GLU A 171 -4.65 -12.10 6.72
N PRO A 172 -5.79 -12.04 7.41
CA PRO A 172 -6.32 -13.20 8.13
C PRO A 172 -6.75 -14.37 7.23
N ASN A 173 -6.98 -14.12 5.94
CA ASN A 173 -7.32 -15.20 5.01
C ASN A 173 -6.17 -16.16 4.73
N MET A 174 -4.95 -15.82 5.16
CA MET A 174 -3.77 -16.70 5.11
C MET A 174 -3.59 -17.44 6.43
N LEU A 175 -4.60 -18.10 6.93
CA LEU A 175 -4.67 -18.66 8.29
C LEU A 175 -3.40 -19.33 8.81
N GLN A 176 -2.64 -20.00 7.95
CA GLN A 176 -1.43 -20.72 8.35
C GLN A 176 -0.13 -19.95 8.13
N ASN A 177 -0.19 -18.79 7.48
CA ASN A 177 0.99 -18.03 7.09
C ASN A 177 1.07 -16.63 7.71
N THR A 178 0.15 -16.30 8.64
CA THR A 178 0.14 -14.97 9.27
C THR A 178 0.83 -14.93 10.63
N GLY A 179 1.13 -16.09 11.22
CA GLY A 179 1.61 -16.19 12.59
C GLY A 179 0.54 -16.51 13.62
N PHE A 180 -0.67 -16.82 13.20
CA PHE A 180 -1.77 -17.24 14.08
C PHE A 180 -1.42 -18.46 14.93
N PRO A 181 -2.15 -18.68 16.03
CA PRO A 181 -1.99 -19.91 16.82
C PRO A 181 -2.08 -21.16 15.96
N LYS A 182 -1.33 -22.18 16.34
CA LYS A 182 -1.35 -23.46 15.65
C LYS A 182 -2.78 -24.00 15.53
N ASP A 183 -3.11 -24.54 14.36
CA ASP A 183 -4.44 -25.10 14.01
C ASP A 183 -5.59 -24.09 14.02
N TYR A 184 -5.29 -22.82 13.91
CA TYR A 184 -6.28 -21.74 13.88
C TYR A 184 -7.21 -21.87 12.67
N THR A 185 -8.51 -21.75 12.92
CA THR A 185 -9.53 -21.87 11.90
C THR A 185 -10.24 -20.52 11.65
N ALA A 186 -11.01 -20.46 10.56
CA ALA A 186 -11.85 -19.30 10.30
C ALA A 186 -12.88 -19.09 11.41
N ALA A 187 -13.40 -20.18 12.01
CA ALA A 187 -14.32 -20.07 13.14
C ALA A 187 -13.63 -19.46 14.38
N ASP A 188 -12.39 -19.85 14.65
CA ASP A 188 -11.59 -19.23 15.71
C ASP A 188 -11.39 -17.75 15.46
N PHE A 189 -11.10 -17.38 14.22
CA PHE A 189 -10.95 -15.99 13.83
C PHE A 189 -12.24 -15.19 14.05
N ARG A 190 -13.39 -15.70 13.62
CA ARG A 190 -14.68 -15.00 13.82
C ARG A 190 -14.98 -14.77 15.31
N ARG A 191 -14.74 -15.80 16.14
CA ARG A 191 -14.86 -15.68 17.60
C ARG A 191 -13.99 -14.56 18.13
N ASP A 192 -12.72 -14.57 17.78
CA ASP A 192 -11.72 -13.65 18.34
C ASP A 192 -11.86 -12.23 17.77
N GLN A 193 -12.23 -12.11 16.51
CA GLN A 193 -12.52 -10.81 15.91
C GLN A 193 -13.70 -10.12 16.62
N ASP A 194 -14.76 -10.85 16.91
CA ASP A 194 -15.89 -10.31 17.65
C ASP A 194 -15.47 -9.86 19.07
N ILE A 195 -14.66 -10.65 19.75
CA ILE A 195 -14.14 -10.29 21.08
C ILE A 195 -13.28 -9.02 20.98
N PHE A 196 -12.40 -8.95 20.01
CA PHE A 196 -11.53 -7.79 19.78
C PHE A 196 -12.35 -6.53 19.47
N HIS A 197 -13.27 -6.60 18.52
CA HIS A 197 -14.09 -5.46 18.13
C HIS A 197 -14.92 -4.95 19.31
N LYS A 198 -15.54 -5.85 20.09
CA LYS A 198 -16.28 -5.46 21.27
C LYS A 198 -15.38 -4.79 22.33
N TRP A 199 -14.20 -5.34 22.55
CA TRP A 199 -13.23 -4.77 23.48
C TRP A 199 -12.82 -3.35 23.06
N VAL A 200 -12.57 -3.11 21.78
CA VAL A 200 -12.25 -1.78 21.24
C VAL A 200 -13.42 -0.82 21.45
N ARG A 201 -14.64 -1.23 21.12
CA ARG A 201 -15.82 -0.37 21.27
C ARG A 201 -16.08 -0.01 22.73
N ASP A 202 -15.88 -0.95 23.64
CA ASP A 202 -16.11 -0.73 25.07
C ASP A 202 -15.04 0.17 25.71
N ASN A 203 -13.81 0.12 25.24
CA ASN A 203 -12.67 0.80 25.87
C ASN A 203 -12.13 2.00 25.09
N TYR A 204 -12.28 2.00 23.76
CA TYR A 204 -11.80 3.05 22.86
C TYR A 204 -12.87 3.36 21.82
N PRO A 205 -14.02 3.91 22.25
CA PRO A 205 -15.21 4.01 21.39
C PRO A 205 -15.05 4.91 20.16
N GLU A 206 -14.07 5.79 20.15
CA GLU A 206 -13.80 6.67 19.01
C GLU A 206 -12.88 6.03 17.95
N CYS A 207 -12.28 4.87 18.27
CA CYS A 207 -11.39 4.18 17.35
C CYS A 207 -12.20 3.54 16.20
N ILE A 208 -11.79 3.81 14.99
CA ILE A 208 -12.41 3.25 13.77
C ILE A 208 -12.01 1.78 13.65
N ILE A 209 -12.99 0.91 13.52
CA ILE A 209 -12.76 -0.53 13.33
C ILE A 209 -12.74 -0.84 11.84
N VAL A 210 -11.60 -1.33 11.37
CA VAL A 210 -11.30 -1.62 9.97
C VAL A 210 -11.08 -3.13 9.82
N GLY A 211 -11.55 -3.72 8.75
CA GLY A 211 -11.32 -5.14 8.48
C GLY A 211 -11.99 -5.62 7.20
N PRO A 212 -11.67 -6.84 6.77
CA PRO A 212 -10.74 -7.79 7.41
C PRO A 212 -9.27 -7.61 7.00
N SER A 213 -8.93 -6.76 6.04
CA SER A 213 -7.57 -6.57 5.49
C SER A 213 -7.00 -7.86 4.90
N ASP A 214 -7.81 -8.52 4.07
CA ASP A 214 -7.42 -9.74 3.37
C ASP A 214 -6.34 -9.44 2.33
N THR A 215 -5.42 -10.39 2.15
CA THR A 215 -4.45 -10.29 1.05
C THR A 215 -5.15 -10.42 -0.31
N ASP A 216 -4.44 -10.01 -1.36
CA ASP A 216 -4.97 -9.97 -2.72
C ASP A 216 -5.70 -11.25 -3.08
N PRO A 217 -6.97 -11.14 -3.37
CA PRO A 217 -7.85 -12.28 -3.52
C PRO A 217 -8.29 -12.52 -4.94
N MET A 218 -7.84 -11.74 -5.87
CA MET A 218 -8.30 -11.79 -7.27
C MET A 218 -8.34 -13.20 -7.81
N ALA A 219 -7.49 -13.98 -7.24
CA ALA A 219 -7.24 -15.32 -7.65
C ALA A 219 -8.02 -16.37 -6.90
N MET A 220 -8.54 -16.03 -5.76
CA MET A 220 -8.85 -17.05 -4.75
C MET A 220 -10.19 -16.86 -4.11
N GLN A 221 -10.87 -15.77 -4.44
CA GLN A 221 -12.16 -15.46 -3.83
C GLN A 221 -13.29 -15.49 -4.84
N VAL A 222 -14.45 -15.68 -4.32
CA VAL A 222 -15.69 -15.55 -5.05
C VAL A 222 -16.36 -14.23 -4.67
N ASP A 223 -17.24 -13.73 -5.52
CA ASP A 223 -18.08 -12.61 -5.19
C ASP A 223 -19.10 -13.00 -4.09
N PRO A 224 -19.85 -12.04 -3.53
CA PRO A 224 -20.85 -12.33 -2.50
C PRO A 224 -21.94 -13.33 -2.93
N ASP A 225 -22.15 -13.51 -4.23
CA ASP A 225 -23.13 -14.47 -4.78
C ASP A 225 -22.53 -15.86 -5.01
N GLY A 226 -21.24 -16.04 -4.71
CA GLY A 226 -20.56 -17.32 -4.83
C GLY A 226 -19.94 -17.58 -6.20
N ASN A 227 -19.88 -16.59 -7.08
CA ASN A 227 -19.26 -16.73 -8.39
C ASN A 227 -17.77 -16.40 -8.31
N PRO A 228 -16.90 -17.15 -9.00
CA PRO A 228 -15.48 -16.80 -9.05
C PRO A 228 -15.30 -15.40 -9.63
N TYR A 229 -14.39 -14.63 -9.04
CA TYR A 229 -13.92 -13.42 -9.68
C TYR A 229 -13.31 -13.81 -11.03
N ASN A 230 -13.36 -12.88 -11.92
CA ASN A 230 -12.98 -13.00 -13.32
C ASN A 230 -12.06 -14.19 -13.64
N ALA A 231 -12.59 -15.15 -14.35
CA ALA A 231 -11.86 -16.32 -14.83
C ALA A 231 -10.64 -15.97 -15.72
N GLY A 232 -10.53 -14.72 -16.18
CA GLY A 232 -9.38 -14.25 -16.93
C GLY A 232 -8.13 -13.97 -16.08
N ASN A 233 -8.25 -14.03 -14.76
CA ASN A 233 -7.10 -13.92 -13.88
C ASN A 233 -6.61 -15.31 -13.47
N GLU A 234 -6.21 -16.07 -14.46
CA GLU A 234 -5.76 -17.45 -14.27
C GLU A 234 -4.51 -17.57 -13.40
N GLY A 235 -3.72 -16.50 -13.32
CA GLY A 235 -2.52 -16.46 -12.49
C GLY A 235 -2.76 -16.68 -11.02
N GLY A 236 -3.93 -16.36 -10.59
CA GLY A 236 -4.22 -16.54 -9.21
C GLY A 236 -4.72 -17.90 -8.78
N ALA A 237 -5.30 -18.66 -9.69
CA ALA A 237 -5.72 -20.02 -9.36
C ALA A 237 -4.53 -20.88 -8.89
N GLY A 238 -3.35 -20.67 -9.47
CA GLY A 238 -2.13 -21.37 -9.07
C GLY A 238 -1.66 -21.01 -7.66
N ILE A 239 -1.91 -19.80 -7.20
CA ILE A 239 -1.60 -19.36 -5.83
C ILE A 239 -2.56 -20.02 -4.84
N ALA A 240 -3.84 -20.05 -5.16
CA ALA A 240 -4.85 -20.67 -4.32
C ALA A 240 -4.58 -22.15 -4.08
N ASP A 241 -4.10 -22.87 -5.10
CA ASP A 241 -3.73 -24.27 -4.98
C ASP A 241 -2.48 -24.49 -4.13
N ALA A 242 -1.57 -23.50 -4.11
CA ALA A 242 -0.31 -23.60 -3.39
C ALA A 242 -0.42 -23.18 -1.91
N LEU A 243 -1.38 -22.30 -1.56
CA LEU A 243 -1.53 -21.75 -0.22
C LEU A 243 -2.99 -21.86 0.24
N PRO A 244 -3.23 -22.35 1.47
CA PRO A 244 -4.58 -22.52 1.99
C PRO A 244 -5.17 -21.17 2.42
N TYR A 245 -5.81 -20.47 1.49
CA TYR A 245 -6.57 -19.26 1.80
C TYR A 245 -8.01 -19.59 2.14
N CYS A 246 -8.62 -18.81 3.01
CA CYS A 246 -10.07 -18.81 3.18
C CYS A 246 -10.68 -17.56 2.53
N SER A 247 -11.99 -17.62 2.27
CA SER A 247 -12.70 -16.50 1.66
C SER A 247 -12.99 -15.38 2.66
N THR A 248 -13.27 -14.18 2.16
CA THR A 248 -13.77 -13.08 2.98
C THR A 248 -15.06 -13.49 3.72
N ALA A 249 -15.94 -14.23 3.07
CA ALA A 249 -17.16 -14.73 3.70
C ALA A 249 -16.86 -15.67 4.88
N ASP A 250 -15.86 -16.54 4.76
CA ASP A 250 -15.45 -17.42 5.85
C ASP A 250 -15.00 -16.64 7.10
N LEU A 251 -14.45 -15.46 6.90
CA LEU A 251 -13.94 -14.62 7.98
C LEU A 251 -15.01 -13.71 8.60
N LEU A 252 -16.08 -13.40 7.88
CA LEU A 252 -17.05 -12.38 8.28
C LEU A 252 -18.47 -12.90 8.50
N ASP A 253 -18.88 -13.96 7.83
CA ASP A 253 -20.25 -14.50 7.98
C ASP A 253 -20.47 -14.99 9.41
N GLY A 254 -21.54 -14.50 10.02
CA GLY A 254 -21.89 -14.86 11.40
C GLY A 254 -21.23 -14.02 12.48
N CYS A 255 -20.35 -13.06 12.13
CA CYS A 255 -19.83 -12.11 13.08
C CYS A 255 -20.93 -11.19 13.59
N THR A 256 -20.92 -10.92 14.90
CA THR A 256 -21.92 -10.08 15.57
C THR A 256 -21.50 -8.62 15.64
N GLU A 257 -20.20 -8.34 15.71
CA GLU A 257 -19.65 -6.99 15.74
C GLU A 257 -19.40 -6.50 14.32
N LYS A 258 -19.83 -5.28 14.02
CA LYS A 258 -19.75 -4.72 12.69
C LYS A 258 -18.44 -3.96 12.46
N LEU A 259 -18.04 -3.90 11.20
CA LEU A 259 -16.95 -3.04 10.75
C LEU A 259 -17.45 -1.60 10.56
N ASP A 260 -16.57 -0.62 10.83
CA ASP A 260 -16.80 0.78 10.44
C ASP A 260 -16.30 1.04 9.02
N VAL A 261 -15.25 0.32 8.62
CA VAL A 261 -14.63 0.41 7.29
C VAL A 261 -14.28 -0.99 6.80
N PHE A 262 -14.60 -1.26 5.55
CA PHE A 262 -14.20 -2.51 4.90
C PHE A 262 -12.79 -2.34 4.30
N SER A 263 -11.92 -3.35 4.44
CA SER A 263 -10.55 -3.27 3.96
C SER A 263 -10.06 -4.54 3.29
N TYR A 264 -9.11 -4.35 2.38
CA TYR A 264 -8.43 -5.42 1.66
C TYR A 264 -7.03 -4.96 1.25
N HIS A 265 -6.20 -5.90 0.80
CA HIS A 265 -4.88 -5.63 0.24
C HIS A 265 -4.90 -5.84 -1.27
N TYR A 266 -4.12 -5.04 -1.98
CA TYR A 266 -4.01 -5.15 -3.43
C TYR A 266 -2.56 -4.97 -3.90
N TYR A 267 -2.11 -5.92 -4.72
CA TYR A 267 -0.87 -5.84 -5.49
C TYR A 267 -1.14 -6.34 -6.91
N ASN A 268 -0.41 -5.81 -7.89
CA ASN A 268 -0.47 -6.31 -9.25
C ASN A 268 0.33 -7.63 -9.41
N GLY A 269 -0.03 -8.64 -8.62
CA GLY A 269 0.66 -9.93 -8.63
C GLY A 269 1.91 -9.95 -7.77
N VAL A 270 2.93 -10.68 -8.21
CA VAL A 270 4.18 -10.91 -7.48
C VAL A 270 5.40 -10.39 -8.23
N SER A 271 6.45 -10.07 -7.47
CA SER A 271 7.72 -9.58 -8.02
C SER A 271 8.57 -10.68 -8.64
N GLU A 272 9.68 -10.28 -9.27
CA GLU A 272 10.69 -11.19 -9.82
C GLU A 272 11.22 -12.18 -8.79
N ARG A 273 11.19 -11.82 -7.50
CA ARG A 273 11.61 -12.72 -6.41
C ARG A 273 10.78 -14.00 -6.38
N MET A 274 9.50 -13.90 -6.73
CA MET A 274 8.54 -15.00 -6.66
C MET A 274 8.15 -15.53 -8.05
N ALA A 275 8.64 -14.94 -9.13
CA ALA A 275 8.22 -15.25 -10.49
C ALA A 275 8.41 -16.72 -10.87
N ALA A 276 9.48 -17.36 -10.40
CA ALA A 276 9.75 -18.76 -10.71
C ALA A 276 8.76 -19.72 -10.04
N MET A 277 8.22 -19.33 -8.87
CA MET A 277 7.24 -20.13 -8.13
C MET A 277 5.81 -19.81 -8.54
N MET A 278 5.58 -18.60 -8.99
CA MET A 278 4.25 -18.08 -9.35
C MET A 278 4.30 -17.37 -10.69
N PRO A 279 4.68 -18.07 -11.79
CA PRO A 279 4.91 -17.42 -13.08
C PRO A 279 3.67 -16.75 -13.67
N SER A 280 2.50 -17.28 -13.37
CA SER A 280 1.23 -16.73 -13.87
C SER A 280 0.78 -15.46 -13.12
N ALA A 281 1.33 -15.20 -11.94
CA ALA A 281 1.07 -13.99 -11.17
C ALA A 281 2.12 -12.90 -11.42
N PHE A 282 3.10 -13.15 -12.27
CA PHE A 282 4.17 -12.22 -12.59
C PHE A 282 3.94 -11.53 -13.92
N THR A 283 4.10 -10.20 -13.94
CA THR A 283 4.04 -9.40 -15.16
C THR A 283 5.42 -8.80 -15.42
N PRO A 284 6.04 -9.10 -16.58
CA PRO A 284 7.32 -8.49 -16.96
C PRO A 284 7.15 -7.00 -17.25
N ALA A 285 8.26 -6.26 -17.28
CA ALA A 285 8.26 -4.81 -17.48
C ALA A 285 7.53 -4.39 -18.78
N GLU A 286 7.62 -5.19 -19.82
CA GLU A 286 6.96 -4.94 -21.10
C GLU A 286 5.43 -4.91 -20.97
N GLY A 287 4.87 -5.57 -19.95
CA GLY A 287 3.44 -5.59 -19.65
C GLY A 287 2.98 -4.52 -18.67
N ALA A 288 3.88 -3.70 -18.15
CA ALA A 288 3.57 -2.74 -17.08
C ALA A 288 2.65 -1.58 -17.50
N LEU A 289 2.48 -1.37 -18.80
CA LEU A 289 1.58 -0.35 -19.35
C LEU A 289 0.32 -0.95 -19.99
N SER A 290 0.15 -2.27 -19.96
CA SER A 290 -1.01 -2.91 -20.60
C SER A 290 -2.32 -2.51 -19.93
N GLU A 291 -3.41 -2.50 -20.70
CA GLU A 291 -4.76 -2.28 -20.18
C GLU A 291 -5.11 -3.30 -19.09
N GLU A 292 -4.73 -4.54 -19.31
CA GLU A 292 -4.94 -5.63 -18.37
C GLU A 292 -4.24 -5.36 -17.03
N TYR A 293 -2.97 -4.99 -17.07
CA TYR A 293 -2.19 -4.69 -15.86
C TYR A 293 -2.72 -3.47 -15.12
N LEU A 294 -2.94 -2.36 -15.82
CA LEU A 294 -3.42 -1.12 -15.20
C LEU A 294 -4.87 -1.23 -14.72
N GLY A 295 -5.70 -1.98 -15.41
CA GLY A 295 -7.11 -2.15 -15.08
C GLY A 295 -7.39 -3.04 -13.87
N MET A 296 -6.41 -3.81 -13.43
CA MET A 296 -6.60 -4.80 -12.37
C MET A 296 -6.96 -4.16 -11.02
N ALA A 297 -6.33 -3.04 -10.67
CA ALA A 297 -6.62 -2.34 -9.41
C ALA A 297 -8.07 -1.89 -9.32
N GLY A 298 -8.59 -1.26 -10.36
CA GLY A 298 -9.98 -0.82 -10.43
C GLY A 298 -10.97 -1.98 -10.46
N PHE A 299 -10.65 -3.04 -11.17
CA PHE A 299 -11.45 -4.26 -11.18
C PHE A 299 -11.55 -4.86 -9.76
N CYS A 300 -10.43 -4.96 -9.06
CA CYS A 300 -10.38 -5.44 -7.69
C CYS A 300 -11.24 -4.57 -6.76
N ALA A 301 -11.14 -3.25 -6.88
CA ALA A 301 -11.94 -2.32 -6.09
C ALA A 301 -13.44 -2.53 -6.33
N ARG A 302 -13.87 -2.73 -7.57
CA ARG A 302 -15.29 -2.98 -7.88
C ARG A 302 -15.78 -4.29 -7.29
N CYS A 303 -14.95 -5.33 -7.31
CA CYS A 303 -15.28 -6.62 -6.70
C CYS A 303 -15.42 -6.49 -5.18
N PHE A 304 -14.47 -5.85 -4.53
CA PHE A 304 -14.53 -5.66 -3.08
C PHE A 304 -15.64 -4.70 -2.64
N ALA A 305 -16.05 -3.77 -3.49
CA ALA A 305 -17.20 -2.93 -3.18
C ALA A 305 -18.47 -3.76 -2.91
N LEU A 306 -18.62 -4.92 -3.56
CA LEU A 306 -19.73 -5.83 -3.30
C LEU A 306 -19.66 -6.43 -1.88
N TYR A 307 -18.46 -6.78 -1.42
CA TYR A 307 -18.24 -7.23 -0.05
C TYR A 307 -18.46 -6.10 0.95
N ARG A 308 -17.96 -4.89 0.66
CA ARG A 308 -18.22 -3.71 1.48
C ARG A 308 -19.72 -3.49 1.66
N ASP A 309 -20.48 -3.56 0.58
CA ASP A 309 -21.92 -3.35 0.62
C ASP A 309 -22.64 -4.39 1.47
N LYS A 310 -22.12 -5.64 1.51
CA LYS A 310 -22.66 -6.71 2.34
C LYS A 310 -22.28 -6.58 3.81
N TYR A 311 -21.00 -6.34 4.11
CA TYR A 311 -20.48 -6.41 5.48
C TYR A 311 -20.30 -5.05 6.17
N CYS A 312 -20.30 -3.97 5.41
CA CYS A 312 -20.15 -2.61 5.93
C CYS A 312 -20.98 -1.63 5.09
N PRO A 313 -22.31 -1.83 5.02
CA PRO A 313 -23.15 -1.01 4.15
C PRO A 313 -23.05 0.48 4.50
N GLY A 314 -22.80 1.30 3.48
CA GLY A 314 -22.62 2.75 3.64
C GLY A 314 -21.25 3.18 4.14
N GLY A 315 -20.36 2.25 4.47
CA GLY A 315 -19.01 2.56 4.93
C GLY A 315 -18.03 2.82 3.78
N GLU A 316 -16.88 3.39 4.14
CA GLU A 316 -15.75 3.53 3.23
C GLU A 316 -15.08 2.17 2.98
N MET A 317 -14.28 2.13 1.92
CA MET A 317 -13.46 0.99 1.58
C MET A 317 -11.99 1.41 1.58
N TRP A 318 -11.17 0.73 2.37
CA TRP A 318 -9.74 1.04 2.47
C TRP A 318 -8.89 -0.08 1.90
N VAL A 319 -7.94 0.29 1.03
CA VAL A 319 -6.90 -0.63 0.56
C VAL A 319 -5.73 -0.51 1.54
N THR A 320 -5.70 -1.38 2.54
CA THR A 320 -4.78 -1.24 3.68
C THR A 320 -3.34 -1.66 3.38
N GLU A 321 -3.10 -2.32 2.26
CA GLU A 321 -1.78 -2.44 1.62
C GLU A 321 -1.95 -2.38 0.12
N SER A 322 -1.11 -1.60 -0.53
CA SER A 322 -1.09 -1.52 -1.99
C SER A 322 0.32 -1.25 -2.52
N GLY A 323 0.62 -1.83 -3.67
CA GLY A 323 1.87 -1.63 -4.38
C GLY A 323 1.82 -2.27 -5.76
N ASP A 324 2.95 -2.15 -6.47
CA ASP A 324 3.09 -2.71 -7.82
C ASP A 324 3.15 -4.23 -7.83
N ALA A 325 3.76 -4.83 -6.81
CA ALA A 325 3.86 -6.28 -6.70
C ALA A 325 4.11 -6.71 -5.26
N GLY A 326 3.47 -7.79 -4.84
CA GLY A 326 3.80 -8.48 -3.61
C GLY A 326 5.24 -9.01 -3.64
N ALA A 327 5.81 -9.33 -2.47
CA ALA A 327 7.21 -9.70 -2.32
C ALA A 327 8.18 -8.55 -2.68
N GLY A 328 7.91 -7.36 -2.13
CA GLY A 328 8.86 -6.25 -2.11
C GLY A 328 8.92 -5.37 -3.34
N GLY A 329 8.07 -5.59 -4.31
CA GLY A 329 8.00 -4.80 -5.54
C GLY A 329 8.83 -5.35 -6.67
N HIS A 330 8.48 -4.97 -7.90
CA HIS A 330 9.23 -5.29 -9.11
C HIS A 330 10.59 -4.60 -9.14
N THR A 331 11.47 -5.05 -10.01
CA THR A 331 12.76 -4.40 -10.26
C THR A 331 12.59 -2.95 -10.74
N TRP A 332 11.46 -2.61 -11.34
CA TRP A 332 11.17 -1.25 -11.80
C TRP A 332 10.34 -0.42 -10.80
N ALA A 333 10.00 -0.96 -9.61
CA ALA A 333 9.16 -0.26 -8.63
C ALA A 333 9.77 1.08 -8.18
N SER A 334 11.09 1.17 -8.14
CA SER A 334 11.82 2.39 -7.77
C SER A 334 12.14 3.30 -8.95
N THR A 335 11.52 3.07 -10.11
CA THR A 335 11.79 3.80 -11.35
C THR A 335 10.54 4.52 -11.84
N TYR A 336 10.69 5.32 -12.90
CA TYR A 336 9.55 5.99 -13.52
C TYR A 336 8.47 5.02 -14.02
N LEU A 337 8.83 3.80 -14.43
CA LEU A 337 7.85 2.84 -14.96
C LEU A 337 6.71 2.52 -13.97
N GLU A 338 6.94 2.69 -12.68
CA GLU A 338 5.91 2.52 -11.64
C GLU A 338 4.90 3.68 -11.62
N VAL A 339 5.26 4.85 -12.12
CA VAL A 339 4.43 6.05 -12.01
C VAL A 339 3.08 5.94 -12.72
N PRO A 340 2.98 5.45 -13.97
CA PRO A 340 1.69 5.24 -14.60
C PRO A 340 0.75 4.33 -13.80
N ARG A 341 1.26 3.23 -13.26
CA ARG A 341 0.46 2.31 -12.45
C ARG A 341 -0.07 2.98 -11.17
N THR A 342 0.82 3.63 -10.42
CA THR A 342 0.45 4.30 -9.17
C THR A 342 -0.61 5.37 -9.41
N LEU A 343 -0.42 6.23 -10.38
CA LEU A 343 -1.38 7.30 -10.68
C LEU A 343 -2.71 6.75 -11.22
N ASN A 344 -2.66 5.69 -12.02
CA ASN A 344 -3.87 5.03 -12.52
C ASN A 344 -4.68 4.38 -11.40
N GLU A 345 -4.02 3.72 -10.46
CA GLU A 345 -4.69 3.14 -9.29
C GLU A 345 -5.42 4.20 -8.48
N ILE A 346 -4.76 5.31 -8.20
CA ILE A 346 -5.36 6.42 -7.44
C ILE A 346 -6.58 6.97 -8.19
N GLY A 347 -6.44 7.21 -9.48
CA GLY A 347 -7.52 7.74 -10.33
C GLY A 347 -8.73 6.80 -10.40
N ASP A 348 -8.49 5.53 -10.66
CA ASP A 348 -9.54 4.51 -10.72
C ASP A 348 -10.26 4.34 -9.39
N PHE A 349 -9.51 4.24 -8.30
CA PHE A 349 -10.08 4.09 -6.97
C PHE A 349 -10.94 5.29 -6.59
N ALA A 350 -10.45 6.50 -6.81
CA ALA A 350 -11.18 7.73 -6.51
C ALA A 350 -12.46 7.87 -7.34
N THR A 351 -12.49 7.32 -8.55
CA THR A 351 -13.66 7.32 -9.43
C THR A 351 -14.67 6.26 -9.02
N ALA A 352 -14.21 5.09 -8.59
CA ALA A 352 -15.05 3.94 -8.30
C ALA A 352 -15.66 3.96 -6.90
N THR A 353 -14.96 4.53 -5.91
CA THR A 353 -15.36 4.45 -4.51
C THR A 353 -14.78 5.60 -3.69
N ASN A 354 -15.05 5.57 -2.39
CA ASN A 354 -14.49 6.52 -1.42
C ASN A 354 -13.73 5.75 -0.35
N GLY A 355 -12.55 6.23 0.01
CA GLY A 355 -11.74 5.61 1.03
C GLY A 355 -10.28 6.02 0.98
N VAL A 356 -9.42 5.11 1.38
CA VAL A 356 -7.97 5.35 1.54
C VAL A 356 -7.18 4.23 0.89
N ILE A 357 -6.08 4.59 0.25
CA ILE A 357 -5.07 3.66 -0.25
C ILE A 357 -3.82 3.84 0.60
N PHE A 358 -3.38 2.77 1.25
CA PHE A 358 -2.14 2.74 2.03
C PHE A 358 -1.04 2.13 1.17
N HIS A 359 -0.16 2.99 0.67
CA HIS A 359 1.00 2.51 -0.10
C HIS A 359 1.96 1.72 0.80
N ASN A 360 2.34 0.56 0.37
CA ASN A 360 3.29 -0.29 1.08
C ASN A 360 4.66 -0.20 0.38
N THR A 361 5.63 0.52 0.91
CA THR A 361 5.71 1.22 2.19
C THR A 361 6.19 2.66 2.00
N LEU A 362 6.32 3.41 3.13
CA LEU A 362 6.95 4.74 3.06
C LEU A 362 8.43 4.62 2.67
N ALA A 363 9.21 3.76 3.34
CA ALA A 363 10.67 3.76 3.21
C ALA A 363 11.29 2.36 3.37
N SER A 364 10.65 1.33 2.86
CA SER A 364 11.16 -0.04 2.96
C SER A 364 10.96 -0.80 1.66
N SER A 365 11.93 -1.66 1.33
CA SER A 365 11.97 -2.46 0.12
C SER A 365 11.97 -1.61 -1.16
N ASP A 366 11.90 -2.27 -2.32
CA ASP A 366 11.96 -1.57 -3.61
C ASP A 366 10.67 -0.84 -3.96
N TYR A 367 9.53 -1.25 -3.41
CA TYR A 367 8.28 -0.52 -3.61
C TYR A 367 8.10 0.69 -2.69
N GLY A 368 8.99 0.90 -1.71
CA GLY A 368 8.93 2.09 -0.85
C GLY A 368 9.03 3.40 -1.65
N TRP A 369 8.31 4.43 -1.22
CA TRP A 369 8.43 5.75 -1.84
C TRP A 369 9.80 6.38 -1.65
N LEU A 370 10.45 6.05 -0.53
CA LEU A 370 11.80 6.50 -0.19
C LEU A 370 12.72 5.29 -0.11
N LYS A 371 13.98 5.49 -0.47
CA LYS A 371 14.98 4.43 -0.35
C LYS A 371 15.28 4.16 1.12
N HIS A 372 15.32 2.90 1.51
CA HIS A 372 15.66 2.49 2.87
C HIS A 372 17.05 3.06 3.28
N GLY A 373 17.12 3.60 4.48
CA GLY A 373 18.34 4.11 5.09
C GLY A 373 18.72 5.53 4.68
N THR A 374 18.75 5.83 3.41
CA THR A 374 19.10 7.18 2.90
C THR A 374 17.89 8.11 2.80
N PHE A 375 16.70 7.54 2.65
CA PHE A 375 15.43 8.25 2.44
C PHE A 375 15.42 9.12 1.18
N VAL A 376 16.23 8.76 0.18
CA VAL A 376 16.20 9.43 -1.12
C VAL A 376 14.84 9.16 -1.77
N PRO A 377 14.09 10.20 -2.18
CA PRO A 377 12.78 10.02 -2.77
C PRO A 377 12.86 9.44 -4.18
N ARG A 378 11.91 8.55 -4.47
CA ARG A 378 11.78 7.84 -5.75
C ARG A 378 10.74 8.51 -6.63
N PRO A 379 10.66 8.17 -7.92
CA PRO A 379 9.67 8.76 -8.84
C PRO A 379 8.23 8.71 -8.31
N SER A 380 7.81 7.58 -7.73
CA SER A 380 6.46 7.43 -7.17
C SER A 380 6.15 8.42 -6.04
N TYR A 381 7.14 8.77 -5.21
CA TYR A 381 6.98 9.81 -4.18
C TYR A 381 6.59 11.16 -4.80
N PHE A 382 7.35 11.60 -5.81
CA PHE A 382 7.08 12.88 -6.46
C PHE A 382 5.78 12.87 -7.26
N ALA A 383 5.43 11.73 -7.86
CA ALA A 383 4.16 11.58 -8.57
C ALA A 383 2.97 11.75 -7.63
N VAL A 384 3.01 11.12 -6.47
CA VAL A 384 1.97 11.25 -5.44
C VAL A 384 1.93 12.67 -4.89
N LEU A 385 3.09 13.27 -4.65
CA LEU A 385 3.18 14.65 -4.15
C LEU A 385 2.54 15.64 -5.15
N LEU A 386 2.82 15.47 -6.43
CA LEU A 386 2.23 16.31 -7.48
C LEU A 386 0.72 16.10 -7.58
N TRP A 387 0.28 14.83 -7.54
CA TRP A 387 -1.15 14.52 -7.53
C TRP A 387 -1.87 15.22 -6.38
N LYS A 388 -1.32 15.17 -5.17
CA LYS A 388 -1.87 15.84 -3.99
C LYS A 388 -1.89 17.37 -4.11
N LYS A 389 -0.96 17.95 -4.87
CA LYS A 389 -0.89 19.39 -5.09
C LYS A 389 -1.91 19.90 -6.11
N LEU A 390 -2.30 19.08 -7.07
CA LEU A 390 -3.09 19.52 -8.21
C LEU A 390 -4.54 19.02 -8.20
N MET A 391 -4.78 17.79 -7.77
CA MET A 391 -6.08 17.14 -7.85
C MET A 391 -6.92 17.46 -6.60
N GLY A 392 -8.05 18.11 -6.82
CA GLY A 392 -8.96 18.49 -5.74
C GLY A 392 -9.84 17.34 -5.26
N ASP A 393 -10.74 17.65 -4.35
CA ASP A 393 -11.53 16.66 -3.61
C ASP A 393 -12.81 16.20 -4.33
N THR A 394 -13.22 16.88 -5.38
CA THR A 394 -14.41 16.50 -6.15
C THR A 394 -13.98 15.80 -7.43
N VAL A 395 -14.50 14.59 -7.64
CA VAL A 395 -14.23 13.80 -8.84
C VAL A 395 -15.30 14.07 -9.87
N TYR A 396 -14.89 14.33 -11.10
CA TYR A 396 -15.78 14.52 -12.24
C TYR A 396 -15.61 13.38 -13.23
N ALA A 397 -16.64 13.12 -14.03
CA ALA A 397 -16.49 12.29 -15.22
C ALA A 397 -15.56 13.01 -16.21
N SER A 398 -14.55 12.28 -16.70
CA SER A 398 -13.59 12.89 -17.65
C SER A 398 -14.19 13.19 -19.02
N GLY A 399 -15.27 12.50 -19.36
CA GLY A 399 -15.85 12.55 -20.70
C GLY A 399 -15.16 11.66 -21.72
N GLU A 400 -14.05 11.04 -21.34
CA GLU A 400 -13.25 10.17 -22.19
C GLU A 400 -13.29 8.73 -21.66
N PRO A 401 -13.62 7.74 -22.52
CA PRO A 401 -13.50 6.33 -22.10
C PRO A 401 -12.03 5.97 -21.91
N ILE A 402 -11.76 5.13 -20.90
CA ILE A 402 -10.41 4.61 -20.68
C ILE A 402 -10.05 3.69 -21.84
N ARG A 403 -8.90 3.92 -22.44
CA ARG A 403 -8.36 3.15 -23.56
C ARG A 403 -6.85 3.20 -23.57
N GLU A 404 -6.22 2.31 -24.30
CA GLU A 404 -4.77 2.37 -24.52
C GLU A 404 -4.38 3.73 -25.08
N GLY A 405 -3.41 4.35 -24.46
CA GLY A 405 -2.92 5.70 -24.77
C GLY A 405 -3.61 6.83 -24.03
N ALA A 406 -4.78 6.61 -23.44
CA ALA A 406 -5.51 7.68 -22.76
C ALA A 406 -6.34 7.16 -21.58
N HIS A 407 -5.73 7.13 -20.41
CA HIS A 407 -6.44 7.04 -19.15
C HIS A 407 -6.57 8.46 -18.60
N VAL A 408 -7.78 9.00 -18.57
CA VAL A 408 -8.04 10.39 -18.23
C VAL A 408 -8.88 10.46 -16.96
N PHE A 409 -8.40 11.22 -15.99
CA PHE A 409 -9.10 11.48 -14.73
C PHE A 409 -9.28 12.98 -14.54
N ALA A 410 -10.44 13.38 -14.00
CA ALA A 410 -10.79 14.79 -13.83
C ALA A 410 -11.26 15.06 -12.40
N HIS A 411 -10.66 16.06 -11.78
CA HIS A 411 -11.02 16.51 -10.44
C HIS A 411 -11.22 18.02 -10.42
N SER A 412 -11.85 18.52 -9.36
CA SER A 412 -11.75 19.94 -9.05
C SER A 412 -10.29 20.33 -8.84
N ARG A 413 -10.01 21.61 -8.94
CA ARG A 413 -8.65 22.14 -8.69
C ARG A 413 -8.37 22.12 -7.19
N LYS A 414 -7.17 21.69 -6.82
CA LYS A 414 -6.72 21.64 -5.42
C LYS A 414 -6.63 23.04 -4.79
N ASP A 415 -6.32 24.06 -5.59
CA ASP A 415 -6.20 25.43 -5.12
C ASP A 415 -7.56 26.10 -4.82
N GLY A 416 -8.67 25.41 -5.05
CA GLY A 416 -10.02 25.89 -4.79
C GLY A 416 -10.55 26.90 -5.81
N LYS A 417 -9.78 27.19 -6.84
CA LYS A 417 -10.25 28.06 -7.94
C LYS A 417 -11.21 27.30 -8.85
N ASP A 418 -12.02 28.04 -9.59
CA ASP A 418 -12.88 27.46 -10.61
C ASP A 418 -12.05 26.79 -11.70
N GLY A 419 -12.53 25.67 -12.21
CA GLY A 419 -11.86 24.94 -13.26
C GLY A 419 -11.70 23.47 -12.93
N VAL A 420 -10.86 22.80 -13.71
CA VAL A 420 -10.66 21.35 -13.64
C VAL A 420 -9.17 21.04 -13.71
N ALA A 421 -8.75 20.06 -12.92
CA ALA A 421 -7.44 19.43 -13.02
C ALA A 421 -7.62 18.06 -13.68
N TYR A 422 -6.94 17.85 -14.80
CA TYR A 422 -6.94 16.57 -15.52
C TYR A 422 -5.62 15.87 -15.33
N LEU A 423 -5.69 14.54 -15.20
CA LEU A 423 -4.53 13.65 -15.32
C LEU A 423 -4.74 12.80 -16.56
N VAL A 424 -3.79 12.83 -17.48
CA VAL A 424 -3.77 12.02 -18.69
C VAL A 424 -2.59 11.09 -18.63
N ILE A 425 -2.84 9.78 -18.66
CA ILE A 425 -1.80 8.75 -18.69
C ILE A 425 -1.80 8.15 -20.08
N ASN A 426 -0.69 8.33 -20.80
CA ASN A 426 -0.48 7.63 -22.06
C ASN A 426 0.27 6.32 -21.79
N ASN A 427 -0.47 5.23 -21.71
CA ASN A 427 0.05 3.90 -21.44
C ASN A 427 0.42 3.10 -22.71
N SER A 428 0.69 3.78 -23.80
CA SER A 428 1.30 3.17 -24.99
C SER A 428 2.82 3.23 -24.89
N TRP A 429 3.49 2.19 -25.31
CA TRP A 429 4.96 2.18 -25.43
C TRP A 429 5.46 2.95 -26.66
N THR A 430 4.63 3.11 -27.68
CA THR A 430 5.09 3.55 -29.00
C THR A 430 4.31 4.72 -29.57
N GLU A 431 3.03 4.87 -29.23
CA GLU A 431 2.15 5.83 -29.90
C GLU A 431 1.85 7.05 -29.02
N PRO A 432 2.02 8.26 -29.58
CA PRO A 432 1.57 9.47 -28.89
C PRO A 432 0.04 9.55 -28.85
N THR A 433 -0.48 10.28 -27.89
CA THR A 433 -1.91 10.60 -27.79
C THR A 433 -2.07 12.09 -27.87
N THR A 434 -3.11 12.55 -28.60
CA THR A 434 -3.44 13.97 -28.67
C THR A 434 -4.62 14.27 -27.74
N VAL A 435 -4.55 15.42 -27.08
CA VAL A 435 -5.64 15.98 -26.28
C VAL A 435 -5.98 17.37 -26.79
N GLU A 436 -7.27 17.72 -26.76
CA GLU A 436 -7.74 19.05 -27.13
C GLU A 436 -7.97 19.88 -25.88
N LEU A 437 -7.25 20.98 -25.74
CA LEU A 437 -7.45 21.92 -24.64
C LEU A 437 -8.41 23.02 -25.07
N PRO A 438 -9.55 23.18 -24.39
CA PRO A 438 -10.54 24.22 -24.79
C PRO A 438 -10.11 25.65 -24.46
N LYS A 439 -9.12 25.78 -23.57
CA LYS A 439 -8.55 27.07 -23.16
C LYS A 439 -7.12 26.89 -22.69
N GLU A 440 -6.45 27.99 -22.38
CA GLU A 440 -5.11 27.98 -21.78
C GLU A 440 -5.09 27.10 -20.52
N ALA A 441 -4.03 26.34 -20.36
CA ALA A 441 -3.82 25.44 -19.23
C ALA A 441 -2.41 25.54 -18.69
N VAL A 442 -2.21 25.09 -17.44
CA VAL A 442 -0.89 24.85 -16.88
C VAL A 442 -0.61 23.36 -16.99
N ARG A 443 0.48 23.02 -17.67
CA ARG A 443 0.88 21.62 -17.95
C ARG A 443 2.01 21.16 -17.05
N TYR A 444 1.90 19.92 -16.59
CA TYR A 444 2.90 19.25 -15.76
C TYR A 444 3.19 17.88 -16.37
N THR A 445 4.27 17.77 -17.15
CA THR A 445 4.63 16.54 -17.86
C THR A 445 5.64 15.75 -17.05
N LEU A 446 5.26 14.53 -16.68
CA LEU A 446 6.13 13.57 -15.99
C LEU A 446 6.61 12.50 -16.97
N ASN A 447 7.93 12.25 -16.98
CA ASN A 447 8.53 11.18 -17.76
C ASN A 447 9.88 10.72 -17.19
N GLY A 448 10.48 9.71 -17.82
CA GLY A 448 11.80 9.19 -17.46
C GLY A 448 12.93 9.75 -18.32
N ASN A 449 12.70 10.83 -19.07
CA ASN A 449 13.70 11.44 -19.96
C ASN A 449 14.29 10.43 -20.96
N GLY A 450 13.41 9.67 -21.62
CA GLY A 450 13.81 8.67 -22.62
C GLY A 450 14.14 7.29 -22.07
N ASN A 451 14.06 7.11 -20.74
CA ASN A 451 14.30 5.82 -20.10
C ASN A 451 13.17 5.52 -19.11
N MET A 452 12.32 4.54 -19.42
CA MET A 452 11.21 4.16 -18.54
C MET A 452 11.69 3.57 -17.20
N ARG A 453 12.89 2.99 -17.16
CA ARG A 453 13.52 2.49 -15.93
C ARG A 453 14.42 3.53 -15.24
N SER A 454 14.25 4.82 -15.55
CA SER A 454 15.02 5.86 -14.89
C SER A 454 14.70 5.89 -13.38
N PRO A 455 15.71 5.86 -12.50
CA PRO A 455 15.50 6.06 -11.06
C PRO A 455 15.16 7.50 -10.70
N VAL A 456 15.31 8.43 -11.64
CA VAL A 456 14.96 9.84 -11.50
C VAL A 456 13.85 10.17 -12.48
N MET A 457 12.79 10.82 -11.97
CA MET A 457 11.69 11.33 -12.78
C MET A 457 11.95 12.79 -13.14
N TYR A 458 11.44 13.20 -14.31
CA TYR A 458 11.57 14.56 -14.82
C TYR A 458 10.17 15.20 -14.90
N LEU A 459 10.11 16.47 -14.49
CA LEU A 459 8.92 17.32 -14.61
C LEU A 459 9.25 18.46 -15.58
N ASN A 460 8.55 18.51 -16.72
CA ASN A 460 8.79 19.50 -17.76
C ASN A 460 10.27 19.60 -18.11
N GLY A 461 10.94 18.46 -18.24
CA GLY A 461 12.35 18.34 -18.61
C GLY A 461 13.36 18.58 -17.47
N LYS A 462 12.91 18.86 -16.26
CA LYS A 462 13.77 19.06 -15.09
C LYS A 462 13.74 17.87 -14.17
N ALA A 463 14.92 17.40 -13.75
CA ALA A 463 15.05 16.29 -12.82
C ALA A 463 14.44 16.64 -11.45
N LEU A 464 13.64 15.73 -10.91
CA LEU A 464 13.11 15.85 -9.55
C LEU A 464 14.05 15.16 -8.57
N THR A 465 14.93 15.95 -7.97
CA THR A 465 15.90 15.51 -6.96
C THR A 465 15.97 16.52 -5.84
N LEU A 466 16.38 16.07 -4.64
CA LEU A 466 16.59 16.97 -3.51
C LEU A 466 17.83 17.84 -3.72
N GLY A 467 17.80 19.05 -3.21
CA GLY A 467 18.97 19.91 -3.12
C GLY A 467 19.95 19.46 -2.03
N GLU A 468 21.07 20.15 -1.90
CA GLU A 468 22.16 19.79 -0.96
C GLU A 468 21.70 19.76 0.51
N ASN A 469 20.74 20.59 0.89
CA ASN A 469 20.17 20.66 2.24
C ASN A 469 18.75 20.08 2.27
N ASP A 470 18.49 19.06 1.45
CA ASP A 470 17.20 18.39 1.34
C ASP A 470 16.06 19.29 0.86
N GLU A 471 16.36 20.36 0.15
CA GLU A 471 15.33 21.20 -0.46
C GLU A 471 14.56 20.40 -1.52
N LEU A 472 13.24 20.48 -1.45
CA LEU A 472 12.39 19.90 -2.49
C LEU A 472 12.61 20.66 -3.81
N PRO A 473 12.63 19.93 -4.95
CA PRO A 473 12.69 20.59 -6.24
C PRO A 473 11.45 21.44 -6.48
N ALA A 474 11.58 22.52 -7.24
CA ALA A 474 10.43 23.26 -7.71
C ALA A 474 9.58 22.33 -8.60
N MET A 475 8.28 22.30 -8.34
CA MET A 475 7.33 21.48 -9.10
C MET A 475 6.34 22.41 -9.81
N ASP A 476 6.88 23.27 -10.67
CA ASP A 476 6.14 24.28 -11.41
C ASP A 476 5.68 23.72 -12.76
N GLY A 477 4.48 24.12 -13.15
CA GLY A 477 3.97 23.85 -14.49
C GLY A 477 4.43 24.88 -15.50
N GLU A 478 4.07 24.64 -16.74
CA GLU A 478 4.29 25.59 -17.84
C GLU A 478 2.95 25.93 -18.48
N THR A 479 2.74 27.19 -18.80
CA THR A 479 1.53 27.65 -19.50
C THR A 479 1.54 27.16 -20.94
N VAL A 480 0.43 26.55 -21.37
CA VAL A 480 0.22 26.13 -22.75
C VAL A 480 -1.09 26.73 -23.28
N GLU A 481 -1.07 27.13 -24.54
CA GLU A 481 -2.23 27.70 -25.20
C GLU A 481 -3.31 26.64 -25.48
N ALA A 482 -4.55 27.08 -25.67
CA ALA A 482 -5.63 26.25 -26.16
C ALA A 482 -5.25 25.62 -27.51
N GLY A 483 -5.75 24.42 -27.74
CA GLY A 483 -5.52 23.69 -28.98
C GLY A 483 -5.11 22.25 -28.75
N THR A 484 -4.55 21.64 -29.77
CA THR A 484 -4.12 20.25 -29.76
C THR A 484 -2.75 20.11 -29.10
N ILE A 485 -2.68 19.28 -28.05
CA ILE A 485 -1.44 18.97 -27.34
C ILE A 485 -1.15 17.50 -27.49
N GLU A 486 0.11 17.15 -27.70
CA GLU A 486 0.56 15.77 -27.75
C GLU A 486 1.11 15.30 -26.40
N VAL A 487 0.67 14.10 -25.97
CA VAL A 487 1.21 13.37 -24.84
C VAL A 487 2.03 12.21 -25.38
N ALA A 488 3.32 12.21 -25.13
CA ALA A 488 4.22 11.21 -25.65
C ALA A 488 4.00 9.82 -24.98
N PRO A 489 4.46 8.73 -25.63
CA PRO A 489 4.32 7.39 -25.06
C PRO A 489 4.90 7.29 -23.64
N GLY A 490 4.14 6.69 -22.75
CA GLY A 490 4.55 6.47 -21.36
C GLY A 490 4.48 7.69 -20.44
N GLU A 491 4.14 8.87 -20.95
CA GLU A 491 4.04 10.07 -20.13
C GLU A 491 2.75 10.12 -19.31
N CYS A 492 2.87 10.73 -18.13
CA CYS A 492 1.74 11.11 -17.30
C CYS A 492 1.73 12.63 -17.22
N VAL A 493 0.64 13.26 -17.64
CA VAL A 493 0.56 14.73 -17.76
C VAL A 493 -0.66 15.25 -16.99
N PHE A 494 -0.42 16.25 -16.16
CA PHE A 494 -1.49 16.99 -15.52
C PHE A 494 -1.74 18.28 -16.31
N PHE A 495 -3.02 18.60 -16.51
CA PHE A 495 -3.47 19.86 -17.10
C PHE A 495 -4.41 20.56 -16.12
N VAL A 496 -4.08 21.77 -15.72
CA VAL A 496 -4.91 22.57 -14.81
C VAL A 496 -5.49 23.73 -15.58
N LEU A 497 -6.83 23.73 -15.73
CA LEU A 497 -7.57 24.72 -16.51
C LEU A 497 -8.44 25.61 -15.62
#